data_92aba620531df029c51c5fb27d053b46
#
_entry.id   92aba620531df029c51c5fb27d053b46
#
_cell.length_a   1.000
_cell.length_b   1.000
_cell.length_c   1.000
_cell.angle_alpha   90.00
_cell.angle_beta   90.00
_cell.angle_gamma   90.00
#
_symmetry.space_group_name_H-M   'P 1'
#
loop_
_entity.id
_entity.type
_entity.pdbx_description
1 polymer ?
#
loop_
_entity_poly.entity_id
_entity_poly.type
_entity_poly.pdbx_seq_one_letter_code
_entity_poly.pdbx_strand_id
1 'polypeptide(L)'
;MQKQLVVTVIGADKPGIVESLADTITRQQGNWLASSMSELAGQSAGILHVAVPDEHYRSLCEALVMLPGLTVSFAEGQLSPQPAHQVMLSVTGNDRPGIVHEVASILRQLNINVADLTTGCEPAPHSGAPLFYAHALVALPPQLELDDLVTALESLSDDLVVDIDQDLSE
;
A
#
# COMPACT_ATOMS: atom_id res chain seq x y z
N MET A 1 -27.71 2.76 -9.85
CA MET A 1 -26.42 2.03 -9.92
C MET A 1 -25.39 2.72 -9.03
N GLN A 2 -24.41 2.00 -8.59
CA GLN A 2 -23.33 2.56 -7.79
C GLN A 2 -22.03 2.60 -8.60
N LYS A 3 -21.34 3.73 -8.51
CA LYS A 3 -20.00 3.88 -9.05
C LYS A 3 -18.94 3.53 -8.01
N GLN A 4 -17.84 2.98 -8.48
CA GLN A 4 -16.66 2.72 -7.67
C GLN A 4 -15.69 3.87 -7.84
N LEU A 5 -15.33 4.51 -6.72
CA LEU A 5 -14.44 5.66 -6.69
C LEU A 5 -13.19 5.31 -5.88
N VAL A 6 -12.02 5.53 -6.46
CA VAL A 6 -10.77 5.49 -5.73
C VAL A 6 -10.32 6.92 -5.45
N VAL A 7 -10.12 7.22 -4.17
CA VAL A 7 -9.73 8.57 -3.70
C VAL A 7 -8.34 8.48 -3.12
N THR A 8 -7.45 9.38 -3.52
CA THR A 8 -6.16 9.56 -2.85
C THR A 8 -6.12 10.92 -2.17
N VAL A 9 -5.58 10.94 -0.96
CA VAL A 9 -5.49 12.17 -0.14
C VAL A 9 -4.09 12.32 0.41
N ILE A 10 -3.63 13.55 0.53
CA ILE A 10 -2.41 13.90 1.25
C ILE A 10 -2.56 15.28 1.88
N GLY A 11 -2.05 15.43 3.10
CA GLY A 11 -2.03 16.71 3.82
C GLY A 11 -1.18 16.63 5.07
N ALA A 12 -0.92 17.77 5.69
CA ALA A 12 -0.23 17.82 6.97
C ALA A 12 -1.01 17.03 8.02
N ASP A 13 -0.31 16.18 8.77
CA ASP A 13 -0.93 15.35 9.79
C ASP A 13 -1.57 16.18 10.89
N LYS A 14 -2.83 15.87 11.19
CA LYS A 14 -3.60 16.48 12.27
C LYS A 14 -4.77 15.59 12.67
N PRO A 15 -5.26 15.72 13.92
CA PRO A 15 -6.48 15.00 14.32
C PRO A 15 -7.69 15.37 13.46
N GLY A 16 -8.55 14.40 13.19
CA GLY A 16 -9.83 14.61 12.51
C GLY A 16 -9.82 14.41 10.98
N ILE A 17 -8.69 14.09 10.36
CA ILE A 17 -8.64 13.85 8.90
C ILE A 17 -9.58 12.71 8.50
N VAL A 18 -9.49 11.57 9.17
CA VAL A 18 -10.34 10.39 8.86
C VAL A 18 -11.81 10.72 9.10
N GLU A 19 -12.12 11.40 10.19
CA GLU A 19 -13.49 11.82 10.51
C GLU A 19 -14.08 12.75 9.44
N SER A 20 -13.31 13.75 9.00
CA SER A 20 -13.72 14.69 7.94
C SER A 20 -14.00 13.98 6.62
N LEU A 21 -13.14 13.03 6.23
CA LEU A 21 -13.33 12.22 5.04
C LEU A 21 -14.59 11.35 5.16
N ALA A 22 -14.75 10.67 6.28
CA ALA A 22 -15.88 9.78 6.52
C ALA A 22 -17.22 10.54 6.55
N ASP A 23 -17.27 11.70 7.21
CA ASP A 23 -18.45 12.57 7.25
C ASP A 23 -18.84 13.04 5.86
N THR A 24 -17.87 13.50 5.07
CA THR A 24 -18.10 13.95 3.69
C THR A 24 -18.66 12.84 2.82
N ILE A 25 -18.08 11.64 2.90
CA ILE A 25 -18.53 10.47 2.14
C ILE A 25 -19.97 10.10 2.55
N THR A 26 -20.23 10.05 3.86
CA THR A 26 -21.55 9.67 4.39
C THR A 26 -22.64 10.67 3.97
N ARG A 27 -22.35 11.97 4.02
CA ARG A 27 -23.31 13.01 3.60
C ARG A 27 -23.71 12.91 2.14
N GLN A 28 -22.86 12.37 1.30
CA GLN A 28 -23.09 12.13 -0.12
C GLN A 28 -23.62 10.70 -0.40
N GLN A 29 -24.11 10.02 0.63
CA GLN A 29 -24.62 8.65 0.54
C GLN A 29 -23.58 7.64 0.01
N GLY A 30 -22.30 7.97 0.16
CA GLY A 30 -21.21 7.06 -0.17
C GLY A 30 -20.98 6.04 0.95
N ASN A 31 -20.44 4.90 0.56
CA ASN A 31 -20.03 3.85 1.47
C ASN A 31 -18.51 3.66 1.38
N TRP A 32 -17.81 3.83 2.50
CA TRP A 32 -16.37 3.59 2.62
C TRP A 32 -16.13 2.08 2.70
N LEU A 33 -15.59 1.50 1.65
CA LEU A 33 -15.43 0.04 1.52
C LEU A 33 -14.08 -0.46 2.04
N ALA A 34 -13.00 0.25 1.69
CA ALA A 34 -11.65 -0.13 2.07
C ALA A 34 -10.74 1.09 2.04
N SER A 35 -9.65 1.05 2.80
CA SER A 35 -8.65 2.10 2.75
C SER A 35 -7.31 1.63 3.31
N SER A 36 -6.27 2.36 2.93
CA SER A 36 -4.95 2.27 3.55
C SER A 36 -4.42 3.69 3.72
N MET A 37 -4.13 4.07 4.96
CA MET A 37 -3.64 5.41 5.29
C MET A 37 -2.44 5.32 6.22
N SER A 38 -1.49 6.22 6.04
CA SER A 38 -0.27 6.29 6.84
C SER A 38 0.18 7.72 7.08
N GLU A 39 0.90 7.92 8.17
CA GLU A 39 1.64 9.16 8.44
C GLU A 39 3.13 8.90 8.26
N LEU A 40 3.78 9.76 7.48
CA LEU A 40 5.23 9.73 7.27
C LEU A 40 5.76 11.17 7.27
N ALA A 41 6.75 11.43 8.10
CA ALA A 41 7.43 12.73 8.16
C ALA A 41 6.48 13.93 8.33
N GLY A 42 5.43 13.78 9.12
CA GLY A 42 4.46 14.85 9.40
C GLY A 42 3.36 15.02 8.34
N GLN A 43 3.31 14.16 7.34
CA GLN A 43 2.25 14.13 6.33
C GLN A 43 1.42 12.87 6.48
N SER A 44 0.10 13.03 6.45
CA SER A 44 -0.85 11.91 6.33
C SER A 44 -1.27 11.73 4.89
N ALA A 45 -1.23 10.52 4.40
CA ALA A 45 -1.67 10.20 3.05
C ALA A 45 -2.40 8.86 3.01
N GLY A 46 -3.27 8.68 2.02
CA GLY A 46 -3.97 7.42 1.88
C GLY A 46 -4.68 7.24 0.56
N ILE A 47 -5.14 6.01 0.38
CA ILE A 47 -5.97 5.57 -0.72
C ILE A 47 -7.27 4.97 -0.15
N LEU A 48 -8.42 5.40 -0.67
CA LEU A 48 -9.73 4.98 -0.23
C LEU A 48 -10.53 4.41 -1.40
N HIS A 49 -11.22 3.33 -1.16
CA HIS A 49 -12.21 2.76 -2.09
C HIS A 49 -13.61 3.05 -1.56
N VAL A 50 -14.40 3.76 -2.35
CA VAL A 50 -15.73 4.23 -1.98
C VAL A 50 -16.74 3.83 -3.05
N ALA A 51 -17.87 3.27 -2.64
CA ALA A 51 -19.03 3.10 -3.50
C ALA A 51 -20.00 4.28 -3.30
N VAL A 52 -20.47 4.87 -4.38
CA VAL A 52 -21.37 6.04 -4.32
C VAL A 52 -22.45 5.93 -5.40
N PRO A 53 -23.72 6.32 -5.11
CA PRO A 53 -24.75 6.39 -6.15
C PRO A 53 -24.33 7.31 -7.29
N ASP A 54 -24.65 6.94 -8.51
CA ASP A 54 -24.29 7.71 -9.71
C ASP A 54 -24.68 9.20 -9.60
N GLU A 55 -25.85 9.47 -9.06
CA GLU A 55 -26.37 10.83 -8.86
C GLU A 55 -25.58 11.68 -7.86
N HIS A 56 -24.88 11.04 -6.93
CA HIS A 56 -24.04 11.70 -5.91
C HIS A 56 -22.55 11.69 -6.23
N TYR A 57 -22.12 11.02 -7.30
CA TYR A 57 -20.71 10.89 -7.65
C TYR A 57 -20.00 12.23 -7.79
N ARG A 58 -20.58 13.12 -8.58
CA ARG A 58 -20.01 14.44 -8.83
C ARG A 58 -19.98 15.31 -7.58
N SER A 59 -21.08 15.35 -6.83
CA SER A 59 -21.16 16.15 -5.60
C SER A 59 -20.20 15.63 -4.53
N LEU A 60 -19.97 14.32 -4.46
CA LEU A 60 -18.96 13.75 -3.57
C LEU A 60 -17.55 14.22 -3.95
N CYS A 61 -17.18 14.13 -5.23
CA CYS A 61 -15.87 14.61 -5.69
C CYS A 61 -15.68 16.10 -5.39
N GLU A 62 -16.67 16.93 -5.66
CA GLU A 62 -16.61 18.36 -5.36
C GLU A 62 -16.47 18.63 -3.85
N ALA A 63 -17.20 17.91 -3.01
CA ALA A 63 -17.13 18.06 -1.55
C ALA A 63 -15.78 17.63 -0.98
N LEU A 64 -15.19 16.54 -1.48
CA LEU A 64 -13.88 16.07 -1.03
C LEU A 64 -12.76 17.05 -1.40
N VAL A 65 -12.80 17.62 -2.59
CA VAL A 65 -11.81 18.64 -3.03
C VAL A 65 -11.87 19.90 -2.16
N MET A 66 -13.04 20.22 -1.61
CA MET A 66 -13.23 21.40 -0.75
C MET A 66 -12.74 21.21 0.68
N LEU A 67 -12.33 20.02 1.09
CA LEU A 67 -11.80 19.78 2.43
C LEU A 67 -10.50 20.54 2.65
N PRO A 68 -10.42 21.40 3.70
CA PRO A 68 -9.26 22.23 3.92
C PRO A 68 -8.03 21.40 4.33
N GLY A 69 -6.88 21.79 3.79
CA GLY A 69 -5.58 21.17 4.13
C GLY A 69 -5.32 19.82 3.50
N LEU A 70 -6.21 19.31 2.64
CA LEU A 70 -6.04 18.06 1.93
C LEU A 70 -5.95 18.30 0.42
N THR A 71 -4.98 17.65 -0.21
CA THR A 71 -4.93 17.49 -1.67
C THR A 71 -5.57 16.17 -2.03
N VAL A 72 -6.58 16.21 -2.87
CA VAL A 72 -7.42 15.04 -3.19
C VAL A 72 -7.36 14.78 -4.69
N SER A 73 -7.19 13.51 -5.07
CA SER A 73 -7.23 13.05 -6.45
C SER A 73 -8.17 11.85 -6.56
N PHE A 74 -8.70 11.65 -7.75
CA PHE A 74 -9.69 10.60 -8.01
C PHE A 74 -9.30 9.72 -9.17
N ALA A 75 -9.70 8.45 -9.09
CA ALA A 75 -9.69 7.52 -10.20
C ALA A 75 -10.97 6.69 -10.16
N GLU A 76 -11.45 6.26 -11.31
CA GLU A 76 -12.55 5.31 -11.37
C GLU A 76 -12.06 3.94 -10.93
N GLY A 77 -12.73 3.35 -9.94
CA GLY A 77 -12.39 2.02 -9.43
C GLY A 77 -12.94 0.93 -10.33
N GLN A 78 -12.22 -0.17 -10.38
CA GLN A 78 -12.69 -1.39 -11.02
C GLN A 78 -12.68 -2.52 -9.99
N LEU A 79 -13.76 -3.29 -9.96
CA LEU A 79 -13.79 -4.52 -9.18
C LEU A 79 -12.96 -5.57 -9.93
N SER A 80 -11.74 -5.76 -9.50
CA SER A 80 -10.89 -6.83 -10.03
C SER A 80 -11.02 -8.07 -9.15
N PRO A 81 -11.03 -9.28 -9.74
CA PRO A 81 -10.95 -10.48 -8.96
C PRO A 81 -9.63 -10.47 -8.16
N GLN A 82 -9.68 -10.93 -6.91
CA GLN A 82 -8.46 -11.06 -6.11
C GLN A 82 -7.50 -12.04 -6.79
N PRO A 83 -6.20 -11.75 -6.77
CA PRO A 83 -5.21 -12.70 -7.25
C PRO A 83 -5.34 -14.04 -6.52
N ALA A 84 -5.19 -15.13 -7.27
CA ALA A 84 -5.42 -16.48 -6.74
C ALA A 84 -4.39 -16.89 -5.67
N HIS A 85 -3.22 -16.26 -5.64
CA HIS A 85 -2.16 -16.62 -4.69
C HIS A 85 -1.40 -15.37 -4.23
N GLN A 86 -1.67 -14.94 -3.03
CA GLN A 86 -0.95 -13.85 -2.37
C GLN A 86 -0.17 -14.39 -1.17
N VAL A 87 1.00 -13.82 -0.96
CA VAL A 87 1.84 -14.10 0.22
C VAL A 87 2.38 -12.80 0.80
N MET A 88 2.73 -12.82 2.08
CA MET A 88 3.44 -11.74 2.72
C MET A 88 4.95 -12.01 2.65
N LEU A 89 5.65 -11.11 1.98
CA LEU A 89 7.10 -11.15 1.83
C LEU A 89 7.73 -10.16 2.83
N SER A 90 8.71 -10.62 3.60
CA SER A 90 9.50 -9.78 4.49
C SER A 90 10.96 -9.83 4.09
N VAL A 91 11.57 -8.68 3.91
CA VAL A 91 13.00 -8.54 3.56
C VAL A 91 13.67 -7.64 4.59
N THR A 92 14.78 -8.09 5.13
CA THR A 92 15.57 -7.33 6.10
C THR A 92 17.06 -7.37 5.70
N GLY A 93 17.75 -6.26 5.83
CA GLY A 93 19.18 -6.16 5.52
C GLY A 93 19.75 -4.81 5.92
N ASN A 94 21.06 -4.63 5.73
CA ASN A 94 21.68 -3.33 5.97
C ASN A 94 21.13 -2.28 5.00
N ASP A 95 20.79 -1.11 5.54
CA ASP A 95 20.30 -0.02 4.72
C ASP A 95 21.39 0.52 3.79
N ARG A 96 21.02 0.73 2.54
CA ARG A 96 21.89 1.35 1.54
C ARG A 96 21.04 1.98 0.42
N PRO A 97 21.59 3.01 -0.25
CA PRO A 97 20.88 3.58 -1.42
C PRO A 97 20.64 2.52 -2.49
N GLY A 98 19.41 2.52 -3.03
CA GLY A 98 19.03 1.62 -4.11
C GLY A 98 18.48 0.25 -3.71
N ILE A 99 18.41 -0.07 -2.41
CA ILE A 99 17.94 -1.39 -1.97
C ILE A 99 16.47 -1.66 -2.40
N VAL A 100 15.60 -0.68 -2.30
CA VAL A 100 14.21 -0.83 -2.74
C VAL A 100 14.13 -1.08 -4.25
N HIS A 101 14.93 -0.36 -5.03
CA HIS A 101 15.00 -0.56 -6.48
C HIS A 101 15.46 -1.97 -6.85
N GLU A 102 16.48 -2.48 -6.19
CA GLU A 102 17.01 -3.82 -6.46
C GLU A 102 15.98 -4.91 -6.12
N VAL A 103 15.34 -4.81 -4.95
CA VAL A 103 14.26 -5.73 -4.56
C VAL A 103 13.09 -5.67 -5.56
N ALA A 104 12.65 -4.48 -5.90
CA ALA A 104 11.55 -4.29 -6.86
C ALA A 104 11.89 -4.81 -8.25
N SER A 105 13.15 -4.70 -8.68
CA SER A 105 13.62 -5.23 -9.97
C SER A 105 13.51 -6.75 -10.03
N ILE A 106 13.87 -7.45 -8.95
CA ILE A 106 13.72 -8.91 -8.86
C ILE A 106 12.23 -9.29 -8.94
N LEU A 107 11.37 -8.62 -8.18
CA LEU A 107 9.93 -8.90 -8.19
C LEU A 107 9.35 -8.71 -9.59
N ARG A 108 9.75 -7.65 -10.29
CA ARG A 108 9.32 -7.41 -11.67
C ARG A 108 9.81 -8.48 -12.64
N GLN A 109 11.08 -8.90 -12.55
CA GLN A 109 11.66 -9.94 -13.39
C GLN A 109 10.92 -11.28 -13.24
N LEU A 110 10.46 -11.56 -12.02
CA LEU A 110 9.68 -12.77 -11.71
C LEU A 110 8.17 -12.60 -11.98
N ASN A 111 7.76 -11.47 -12.55
CA ASN A 111 6.36 -11.13 -12.84
C ASN A 111 5.47 -11.14 -11.59
N ILE A 112 6.01 -10.66 -10.48
CA ILE A 112 5.31 -10.54 -9.20
C ILE A 112 4.74 -9.14 -9.06
N ASN A 113 3.44 -9.04 -8.80
CA ASN A 113 2.79 -7.78 -8.49
C ASN A 113 2.83 -7.49 -6.99
N VAL A 114 3.15 -6.25 -6.63
CA VAL A 114 3.13 -5.76 -5.26
C VAL A 114 1.79 -5.06 -5.01
N ALA A 115 0.95 -5.66 -4.18
CA ALA A 115 -0.36 -5.11 -3.83
C ALA A 115 -0.29 -4.13 -2.67
N ASP A 116 0.61 -4.35 -1.72
CA ASP A 116 0.86 -3.47 -0.58
C ASP A 116 2.33 -3.51 -0.22
N LEU A 117 2.90 -2.38 0.17
CA LEU A 117 4.31 -2.28 0.53
C LEU A 117 4.50 -1.32 1.70
N THR A 118 5.15 -1.80 2.75
CA THR A 118 5.61 -1.00 3.88
C THR A 118 7.11 -1.17 4.03
N THR A 119 7.86 -0.07 4.07
CA THR A 119 9.31 -0.08 4.26
C THR A 119 9.72 0.87 5.36
N GLY A 120 10.87 0.64 5.95
CA GLY A 120 11.45 1.53 6.95
C GLY A 120 12.89 1.18 7.26
N CYS A 121 13.51 2.01 8.10
CA CYS A 121 14.84 1.78 8.63
C CYS A 121 14.80 1.89 10.16
N GLU A 122 15.46 0.98 10.82
CA GLU A 122 15.59 0.94 12.27
C GLU A 122 17.05 0.76 12.66
N PRO A 123 17.51 1.29 13.82
CA PRO A 123 18.83 0.96 14.34
C PRO A 123 18.93 -0.53 14.65
N ALA A 124 20.00 -1.19 14.20
CA ALA A 124 20.26 -2.58 14.56
C ALA A 124 20.49 -2.70 16.08
N PRO A 125 19.97 -3.76 16.76
CA PRO A 125 19.98 -3.86 18.22
C PRO A 125 21.36 -3.77 18.90
N HIS A 126 22.42 -4.22 18.22
CA HIS A 126 23.75 -4.30 18.81
C HIS A 126 24.76 -3.33 18.22
N SER A 127 24.62 -2.94 16.94
CA SER A 127 25.60 -2.10 16.25
C SER A 127 25.14 -0.65 16.10
N GLY A 128 23.83 -0.38 16.21
CA GLY A 128 23.24 0.92 15.90
C GLY A 128 23.27 1.29 14.42
N ALA A 129 23.82 0.44 13.56
CA ALA A 129 23.80 0.64 12.12
C ALA A 129 22.36 0.58 11.58
N PRO A 130 22.00 1.40 10.56
CA PRO A 130 20.65 1.36 10.00
C PRO A 130 20.34 0.00 9.40
N LEU A 131 19.20 -0.56 9.80
CA LEU A 131 18.67 -1.81 9.27
C LEU A 131 17.41 -1.49 8.45
N PHE A 132 17.45 -1.86 7.19
CA PHE A 132 16.30 -1.76 6.29
C PHE A 132 15.35 -2.93 6.49
N TYR A 133 14.05 -2.66 6.47
CA TYR A 133 13.01 -3.70 6.38
C TYR A 133 11.97 -3.34 5.34
N ALA A 134 11.40 -4.37 4.72
CA ALA A 134 10.26 -4.26 3.81
C ALA A 134 9.27 -5.39 4.11
N HIS A 135 8.00 -5.02 4.17
CA HIS A 135 6.88 -5.97 4.22
C HIS A 135 6.00 -5.72 3.01
N ALA A 136 5.83 -6.72 2.18
CA ALA A 136 5.09 -6.61 0.94
C ALA A 136 4.05 -7.71 0.81
N LEU A 137 2.82 -7.33 0.52
CA LEU A 137 1.79 -8.26 0.05
C LEU A 137 1.98 -8.42 -1.45
N VAL A 138 2.35 -9.62 -1.89
CA VAL A 138 2.70 -9.89 -3.29
C VAL A 138 1.82 -10.98 -3.88
N ALA A 139 1.49 -10.82 -5.16
CA ALA A 139 0.75 -11.80 -5.94
C ALA A 139 1.74 -12.60 -6.79
N LEU A 140 1.78 -13.91 -6.56
CA LEU A 140 2.71 -14.81 -7.22
C LEU A 140 2.11 -15.38 -8.51
N PRO A 141 2.88 -15.50 -9.60
CA PRO A 141 2.48 -16.27 -10.77
C PRO A 141 2.30 -17.75 -10.40
N PRO A 142 1.37 -18.49 -11.06
CA PRO A 142 1.07 -19.87 -10.71
C PRO A 142 2.26 -20.83 -10.81
N GLN A 143 3.23 -20.53 -11.68
CA GLN A 143 4.38 -21.40 -11.95
C GLN A 143 5.59 -21.10 -11.07
N LEU A 144 5.56 -20.03 -10.28
CA LEU A 144 6.71 -19.63 -9.48
C LEU A 144 6.80 -20.42 -8.19
N GLU A 145 7.97 -21.03 -7.97
CA GLU A 145 8.31 -21.67 -6.69
C GLU A 145 8.82 -20.62 -5.70
N LEU A 146 8.42 -20.74 -4.43
CA LEU A 146 8.82 -19.79 -3.39
C LEU A 146 10.34 -19.79 -3.16
N ASP A 147 10.98 -20.94 -3.26
CA ASP A 147 12.43 -21.07 -3.10
C ASP A 147 13.19 -20.28 -4.18
N ASP A 148 12.65 -20.19 -5.39
CA ASP A 148 13.24 -19.39 -6.46
C ASP A 148 13.18 -17.90 -6.16
N LEU A 149 12.08 -17.43 -5.56
CA LEU A 149 11.93 -16.05 -5.10
C LEU A 149 12.92 -15.73 -3.99
N VAL A 150 13.01 -16.55 -2.96
CA VAL A 150 13.95 -16.38 -1.84
C VAL A 150 15.38 -16.34 -2.35
N THR A 151 15.77 -17.30 -3.19
CA THR A 151 17.11 -17.37 -3.78
C THR A 151 17.45 -16.14 -4.60
N ALA A 152 16.53 -15.66 -5.43
CA ALA A 152 16.73 -14.48 -6.26
C ALA A 152 16.94 -13.22 -5.42
N LEU A 153 16.15 -13.03 -4.35
CA LEU A 153 16.28 -11.89 -3.46
C LEU A 153 17.56 -11.95 -2.62
N GLU A 154 17.87 -13.11 -2.05
CA GLU A 154 19.08 -13.28 -1.23
C GLU A 154 20.37 -13.18 -2.06
N SER A 155 20.30 -13.39 -3.37
CA SER A 155 21.43 -13.19 -4.27
C SER A 155 21.86 -11.72 -4.45
N LEU A 156 21.01 -10.76 -4.05
CA LEU A 156 21.31 -9.34 -4.14
C LEU A 156 22.42 -8.91 -3.15
N SER A 157 22.47 -9.56 -1.99
CA SER A 157 23.47 -9.26 -0.96
C SER A 157 23.48 -10.39 0.08
N ASP A 158 24.65 -10.67 0.65
CA ASP A 158 24.84 -11.71 1.67
C ASP A 158 24.13 -11.38 3.00
N ASP A 159 23.77 -10.13 3.22
CA ASP A 159 23.14 -9.66 4.45
C ASP A 159 21.60 -9.63 4.38
N LEU A 160 21.00 -9.92 3.21
CA LEU A 160 19.56 -9.96 3.09
C LEU A 160 18.97 -11.25 3.67
N VAL A 161 17.99 -11.07 4.54
CA VAL A 161 17.18 -12.15 5.09
C VAL A 161 15.78 -12.03 4.55
N VAL A 162 15.26 -13.11 3.96
CA VAL A 162 13.96 -13.15 3.29
C VAL A 162 13.08 -14.18 3.97
N ASP A 163 11.90 -13.75 4.41
CA ASP A 163 10.86 -14.60 4.97
C ASP A 163 9.58 -14.48 4.14
N ILE A 164 8.88 -15.59 3.97
CA ILE A 164 7.59 -15.63 3.28
C ILE A 164 6.56 -16.28 4.19
N ASP A 165 5.46 -15.57 4.42
CA ASP A 165 4.29 -16.06 5.13
C ASP A 165 3.16 -16.31 4.14
N GLN A 166 2.68 -17.57 4.09
CA GLN A 166 1.59 -18.01 3.23
C GLN A 166 0.24 -18.00 3.94
N ASP A 167 0.23 -17.93 5.27
CA ASP A 167 -0.98 -17.92 6.07
C ASP A 167 -1.54 -16.49 6.19
N LEU A 168 -2.21 -16.03 5.14
CA LEU A 168 -2.94 -14.75 5.14
C LEU A 168 -4.39 -14.92 5.63
N SER A 169 -4.70 -16.05 6.27
CA SER A 169 -6.04 -16.35 6.78
C SER A 169 -6.20 -15.79 8.21
N GLU A 170 -6.57 -14.50 8.30
CA GLU A 170 -7.37 -13.95 9.40
C GLU A 170 -8.29 -12.86 8.89
#